data_44b3f22835d7ba5c941725911658acf9
#
_entry.id   44b3f22835d7ba5c941725911658acf9
#
_cell.length_a   1.000
_cell.length_b   1.000
_cell.length_c   1.000
_cell.angle_alpha   90.00
_cell.angle_beta   90.00
_cell.angle_gamma   90.00
#
_symmetry.space_group_name_H-M   'P 1'
#
loop_
_entity.id
_entity.type
_entity.pdbx_description
1 polymer ?
#
loop_
_entity_poly.entity_id
_entity_poly.type
_entity_poly.pdbx_seq_one_letter_code
_entity_poly.pdbx_strand_id
1 'polypeptide(L)'
;FVYISGPSFAREIAMNQATAVVIASDDTCLANDFAKVLSSPTFRCFTSKDVIGVEVGGAVKNVIALAAGMCEGLGLGTNAMAGLVTRGCGEMRRMAVILGGQPRTLSGLSGVGDTFGTCFGPLSRNRNFGIRLGMGESMDEVLASSTEVAEGVDTALALADLIKKIDKSYRIDLKYAIIFGVADILKGERSPKEGLEDLMTMPLRAEMYDS
;
A
#
# COMPACT_ATOMS: atom_id res chain seq x y z
N PHE A 1 6.32 -20.98 8.02
CA PHE A 1 6.73 -19.60 7.78
C PHE A 1 6.00 -18.66 8.74
N VAL A 2 6.64 -17.52 9.05
CA VAL A 2 6.07 -16.45 9.86
C VAL A 2 6.29 -15.14 9.12
N TYR A 3 5.24 -14.34 8.98
CA TYR A 3 5.27 -13.03 8.34
C TYR A 3 4.98 -11.95 9.37
N ILE A 4 5.71 -10.85 9.29
CA ILE A 4 5.54 -9.68 10.17
C ILE A 4 5.19 -8.48 9.33
N SER A 5 4.08 -7.80 9.66
CA SER A 5 3.63 -6.59 8.96
C SER A 5 2.91 -5.64 9.92
N GLY A 6 2.95 -4.35 9.61
CA GLY A 6 2.31 -3.30 10.40
C GLY A 6 3.14 -2.02 10.43
N PRO A 7 2.64 -0.93 10.99
CA PRO A 7 3.35 0.35 11.07
C PRO A 7 4.60 0.22 11.95
N SER A 8 5.77 0.07 11.33
CA SER A 8 7.02 -0.32 12.01
C SER A 8 8.26 0.29 11.35
N PHE A 9 8.35 1.61 11.30
CA PHE A 9 9.56 2.27 10.83
C PHE A 9 10.76 1.92 11.73
N ALA A 10 11.81 1.38 11.12
CA ALA A 10 13.00 0.90 11.83
C ALA A 10 13.63 1.97 12.74
N ARG A 11 13.63 3.23 12.30
CA ARG A 11 14.15 4.36 13.10
C ARG A 11 13.34 4.58 14.38
N GLU A 12 12.02 4.48 14.32
CA GLU A 12 11.13 4.65 15.48
C GLU A 12 11.29 3.49 16.46
N ILE A 13 11.41 2.26 15.96
CA ILE A 13 11.68 1.09 16.78
C ILE A 13 13.03 1.23 17.50
N ALA A 14 14.08 1.66 16.79
CA ALA A 14 15.41 1.87 17.37
C ALA A 14 15.43 2.97 18.46
N MET A 15 14.49 3.93 18.38
CA MET A 15 14.29 4.97 19.39
C MET A 15 13.31 4.53 20.50
N ASN A 16 12.95 3.24 20.59
CA ASN A 16 11.99 2.71 21.56
C ASN A 16 10.60 3.38 21.52
N GLN A 17 10.18 3.88 20.36
CA GLN A 17 8.83 4.43 20.21
C GLN A 17 7.80 3.30 20.12
N ALA A 18 6.59 3.55 20.61
CA ALA A 18 5.53 2.57 20.65
C ALA A 18 5.17 2.07 19.23
N THR A 19 5.29 0.77 19.03
CA THR A 19 5.07 0.10 17.75
C THR A 19 4.12 -1.09 17.94
N ALA A 20 3.23 -1.32 16.98
CA ALA A 20 2.34 -2.48 16.97
C ALA A 20 2.37 -3.14 15.60
N VAL A 21 2.54 -4.48 15.59
CA VAL A 21 2.62 -5.29 14.36
C VAL A 21 1.74 -6.54 14.45
N VAL A 22 1.48 -7.16 13.29
CA VAL A 22 0.85 -8.46 13.18
C VAL A 22 1.91 -9.50 12.81
N ILE A 23 1.86 -10.62 13.51
CA ILE A 23 2.62 -11.84 13.22
C ILE A 23 1.63 -12.85 12.63
N ALA A 24 1.81 -13.19 11.35
CA ALA A 24 0.94 -14.10 10.64
C ALA A 24 1.62 -15.44 10.37
N SER A 25 0.90 -16.53 10.64
CA SER A 25 1.32 -17.89 10.31
C SER A 25 0.10 -18.80 10.27
N ASP A 26 0.12 -19.79 9.39
CA ASP A 26 -0.84 -20.90 9.39
C ASP A 26 -0.74 -21.74 10.69
N ASP A 27 0.46 -21.79 11.28
CA ASP A 27 0.70 -22.40 12.59
C ASP A 27 0.54 -21.37 13.72
N THR A 28 -0.57 -21.50 14.44
CA THR A 28 -0.91 -20.62 15.56
C THR A 28 0.10 -20.69 16.71
N CYS A 29 0.66 -21.88 16.99
CA CYS A 29 1.65 -22.03 18.05
C CYS A 29 2.91 -21.26 17.70
N LEU A 30 3.37 -21.42 16.47
CA LEU A 30 4.53 -20.70 15.94
C LEU A 30 4.32 -19.17 15.97
N ALA A 31 3.15 -18.67 15.52
CA ALA A 31 2.84 -17.25 15.58
C ALA A 31 2.88 -16.70 17.02
N ASN A 32 2.30 -17.45 17.97
CA ASN A 32 2.29 -17.06 19.37
C ASN A 32 3.68 -17.07 20.01
N ASP A 33 4.53 -18.03 19.66
CA ASP A 33 5.89 -18.09 20.19
C ASP A 33 6.74 -16.92 19.67
N PHE A 34 6.64 -16.60 18.38
CA PHE A 34 7.29 -15.42 17.84
C PHE A 34 6.74 -14.12 18.47
N ALA A 35 5.42 -14.03 18.68
CA ALA A 35 4.82 -12.87 19.33
C ALA A 35 5.36 -12.68 20.77
N LYS A 36 5.54 -13.76 21.53
CA LYS A 36 6.13 -13.70 22.89
C LYS A 36 7.59 -13.23 22.87
N VAL A 37 8.38 -13.77 21.94
CA VAL A 37 9.81 -13.43 21.82
C VAL A 37 10.03 -11.97 21.41
N LEU A 38 9.21 -11.45 20.50
CA LEU A 38 9.38 -10.11 19.94
C LEU A 38 8.68 -9.03 20.76
N SER A 39 7.67 -9.36 21.55
CA SER A 39 6.93 -8.36 22.34
C SER A 39 7.78 -7.77 23.45
N SER A 40 7.67 -6.44 23.58
CA SER A 40 8.29 -5.66 24.64
C SER A 40 7.33 -4.58 25.12
N PRO A 41 7.67 -3.77 26.16
CA PRO A 41 6.83 -2.66 26.58
C PRO A 41 6.55 -1.62 25.48
N THR A 42 7.41 -1.50 24.47
CA THR A 42 7.29 -0.57 23.36
C THR A 42 6.99 -1.24 22.02
N PHE A 43 7.03 -2.58 21.96
CA PHE A 43 6.77 -3.33 20.71
C PHE A 43 5.68 -4.38 20.94
N ARG A 44 4.47 -4.11 20.47
CA ARG A 44 3.31 -4.98 20.67
C ARG A 44 3.05 -5.86 19.46
N CYS A 45 3.02 -7.19 19.66
CA CYS A 45 2.70 -8.15 18.64
C CYS A 45 1.25 -8.66 18.79
N PHE A 46 0.52 -8.70 17.69
CA PHE A 46 -0.77 -9.37 17.52
C PHE A 46 -0.58 -10.56 16.58
N THR A 47 -1.41 -11.57 16.65
CA THR A 47 -1.30 -12.75 15.78
C THR A 47 -2.44 -12.84 14.78
N SER A 48 -2.18 -13.43 13.62
CA SER A 48 -3.17 -13.70 12.57
C SER A 48 -2.92 -15.07 11.94
N LYS A 49 -3.99 -15.72 11.48
CA LYS A 49 -3.90 -16.92 10.63
C LYS A 49 -3.99 -16.57 9.13
N ASP A 50 -4.38 -15.36 8.82
CA ASP A 50 -4.55 -14.90 7.44
C ASP A 50 -3.22 -14.36 6.90
N VAL A 51 -2.34 -15.28 6.52
CA VAL A 51 -1.03 -14.96 5.94
C VAL A 51 -1.21 -14.15 4.66
N ILE A 52 -2.11 -14.58 3.76
CA ILE A 52 -2.36 -13.93 2.47
C ILE A 52 -2.81 -12.48 2.68
N GLY A 53 -3.79 -12.25 3.56
CA GLY A 53 -4.25 -10.88 3.84
C GLY A 53 -3.14 -9.98 4.38
N VAL A 54 -2.28 -10.50 5.26
CA VAL A 54 -1.15 -9.75 5.81
C VAL A 54 -0.11 -9.42 4.73
N GLU A 55 0.24 -10.37 3.86
CA GLU A 55 1.17 -10.16 2.75
C GLU A 55 0.65 -9.14 1.73
N VAL A 56 -0.64 -9.26 1.35
CA VAL A 56 -1.28 -8.31 0.42
C VAL A 56 -1.26 -6.89 1.02
N GLY A 57 -1.58 -6.75 2.30
CA GLY A 57 -1.50 -5.46 3.00
C GLY A 57 -0.11 -4.84 2.87
N GLY A 58 0.93 -5.60 3.23
CA GLY A 58 2.32 -5.17 3.19
C GLY A 58 2.83 -4.81 1.78
N ALA A 59 2.34 -5.47 0.74
CA ALA A 59 2.72 -5.20 -0.65
C ALA A 59 1.97 -3.97 -1.21
N VAL A 60 0.63 -3.98 -1.15
CA VAL A 60 -0.22 -2.97 -1.82
C VAL A 60 -0.08 -1.59 -1.17
N LYS A 61 0.17 -1.51 0.15
CA LYS A 61 0.39 -0.21 0.83
C LYS A 61 1.47 0.64 0.17
N ASN A 62 2.53 0.01 -0.35
CA ASN A 62 3.65 0.69 -0.98
C ASN A 62 3.23 1.37 -2.29
N VAL A 63 2.33 0.76 -3.04
CA VAL A 63 1.75 1.35 -4.27
C VAL A 63 0.84 2.53 -3.91
N ILE A 64 0.02 2.38 -2.85
CA ILE A 64 -0.82 3.48 -2.35
C ILE A 64 0.05 4.64 -1.88
N ALA A 65 1.18 4.36 -1.24
CA ALA A 65 2.11 5.38 -0.76
C ALA A 65 2.80 6.15 -1.91
N LEU A 66 3.12 5.49 -3.04
CA LEU A 66 3.57 6.17 -4.26
C LEU A 66 2.50 7.16 -4.74
N ALA A 67 1.25 6.72 -4.87
CA ALA A 67 0.14 7.58 -5.29
C ALA A 67 -0.10 8.74 -4.30
N ALA A 68 -0.02 8.48 -3.00
CA ALA A 68 -0.12 9.50 -1.96
C ALA A 68 1.00 10.54 -2.07
N GLY A 69 2.22 10.10 -2.34
CA GLY A 69 3.35 10.99 -2.62
C GLY A 69 3.14 11.85 -3.86
N MET A 70 2.66 11.27 -4.96
CA MET A 70 2.33 12.01 -6.17
C MET A 70 1.26 13.08 -5.91
N CYS A 71 0.22 12.73 -5.14
CA CYS A 71 -0.84 13.64 -4.72
C CYS A 71 -0.27 14.84 -3.94
N GLU A 72 0.67 14.61 -3.04
CA GLU A 72 1.35 15.67 -2.28
C GLU A 72 2.26 16.51 -3.18
N GLY A 73 3.07 15.88 -4.04
CA GLY A 73 3.96 16.58 -4.98
C GLY A 73 3.22 17.48 -5.96
N LEU A 74 2.00 17.11 -6.34
CA LEU A 74 1.08 17.95 -7.13
C LEU A 74 0.47 19.10 -6.32
N GLY A 75 0.73 19.20 -5.02
CA GLY A 75 0.15 20.24 -4.15
C GLY A 75 -1.33 20.06 -3.85
N LEU A 76 -1.87 18.84 -3.96
CA LEU A 76 -3.26 18.55 -3.66
C LEU A 76 -3.50 18.53 -2.16
N GLY A 77 -4.65 19.03 -1.74
CA GLY A 77 -4.99 19.17 -0.33
C GLY A 77 -5.35 17.85 0.37
N THR A 78 -5.62 17.97 1.67
CA THR A 78 -5.95 16.84 2.56
C THR A 78 -7.14 16.00 2.08
N ASN A 79 -8.16 16.63 1.46
CA ASN A 79 -9.33 15.91 0.95
C ASN A 79 -8.95 14.92 -0.17
N ALA A 80 -8.09 15.34 -1.11
CA ALA A 80 -7.60 14.48 -2.18
C ALA A 80 -6.79 13.30 -1.61
N MET A 81 -5.90 13.58 -0.68
CA MET A 81 -5.11 12.56 0.01
C MET A 81 -5.99 11.55 0.74
N ALA A 82 -6.95 12.02 1.54
CA ALA A 82 -7.86 11.16 2.29
C ALA A 82 -8.70 10.27 1.34
N GLY A 83 -9.25 10.86 0.27
CA GLY A 83 -10.00 10.13 -0.75
C GLY A 83 -9.16 9.05 -1.43
N LEU A 84 -7.96 9.41 -1.88
CA LEU A 84 -7.03 8.49 -2.55
C LEU A 84 -6.65 7.31 -1.64
N VAL A 85 -6.23 7.56 -0.40
CA VAL A 85 -5.84 6.50 0.54
C VAL A 85 -7.02 5.58 0.88
N THR A 86 -8.22 6.15 1.11
CA THR A 86 -9.43 5.36 1.37
C THR A 86 -9.77 4.46 0.18
N ARG A 87 -9.72 4.98 -1.04
CA ARG A 87 -9.99 4.20 -2.26
C ARG A 87 -8.91 3.13 -2.48
N GLY A 88 -7.64 3.45 -2.22
CA GLY A 88 -6.52 2.50 -2.27
C GLY A 88 -6.70 1.34 -1.28
N CYS A 89 -7.14 1.61 -0.05
CA CYS A 89 -7.49 0.55 0.91
C CYS A 89 -8.64 -0.33 0.39
N GLY A 90 -9.58 0.23 -0.38
CA GLY A 90 -10.62 -0.54 -1.06
C GLY A 90 -10.06 -1.48 -2.14
N GLU A 91 -9.09 -1.02 -2.93
CA GLU A 91 -8.40 -1.86 -3.93
C GLU A 91 -7.59 -2.98 -3.26
N MET A 92 -6.87 -2.65 -2.18
CA MET A 92 -6.16 -3.61 -1.36
C MET A 92 -7.07 -4.74 -0.84
N ARG A 93 -8.27 -4.40 -0.33
CA ARG A 93 -9.25 -5.40 0.13
C ARG A 93 -9.71 -6.31 -1.00
N ARG A 94 -10.01 -5.76 -2.18
CA ARG A 94 -10.39 -6.57 -3.35
C ARG A 94 -9.27 -7.50 -3.78
N MET A 95 -8.03 -7.02 -3.76
CA MET A 95 -6.85 -7.83 -4.06
C MET A 95 -6.69 -8.99 -3.08
N ALA A 96 -6.88 -8.73 -1.77
CA ALA A 96 -6.83 -9.78 -0.76
C ALA A 96 -7.88 -10.87 -1.00
N VAL A 97 -9.13 -10.48 -1.30
CA VAL A 97 -10.22 -11.43 -1.58
C VAL A 97 -9.91 -12.32 -2.77
N ILE A 98 -9.45 -11.73 -3.88
CA ILE A 98 -9.17 -12.52 -5.10
C ILE A 98 -7.99 -13.49 -4.94
N LEU A 99 -7.08 -13.19 -4.01
CA LEU A 99 -5.96 -14.08 -3.66
C LEU A 99 -6.29 -15.08 -2.53
N GLY A 100 -7.49 -15.03 -1.96
CA GLY A 100 -7.95 -15.94 -0.92
C GLY A 100 -7.70 -15.46 0.52
N GLY A 101 -7.29 -14.22 0.70
CA GLY A 101 -7.17 -13.55 2.00
C GLY A 101 -8.53 -13.02 2.50
N GLN A 102 -8.55 -12.60 3.76
CA GLN A 102 -9.77 -12.11 4.42
C GLN A 102 -9.81 -10.57 4.39
N PRO A 103 -10.89 -9.96 3.86
CA PRO A 103 -10.99 -8.50 3.76
C PRO A 103 -10.91 -7.78 5.12
N ARG A 104 -11.34 -8.43 6.20
CA ARG A 104 -11.25 -7.89 7.57
C ARG A 104 -9.82 -7.67 8.05
N THR A 105 -8.87 -8.50 7.60
CA THR A 105 -7.44 -8.37 7.93
C THR A 105 -6.89 -7.02 7.48
N LEU A 106 -7.37 -6.54 6.33
CA LEU A 106 -6.94 -5.26 5.77
C LEU A 106 -7.50 -4.02 6.51
N SER A 107 -8.45 -4.20 7.40
CA SER A 107 -8.91 -3.14 8.31
C SER A 107 -8.04 -3.00 9.57
N GLY A 108 -7.06 -3.90 9.75
CA GLY A 108 -6.16 -3.95 10.89
C GLY A 108 -4.80 -3.28 10.63
N LEU A 109 -3.82 -3.66 11.46
CA LEU A 109 -2.47 -3.09 11.47
C LEU A 109 -1.71 -3.29 10.15
N SER A 110 -1.77 -4.48 9.56
CA SER A 110 -1.09 -4.79 8.30
C SER A 110 -1.75 -4.19 7.05
N GLY A 111 -2.99 -3.76 7.15
CA GLY A 111 -3.72 -3.08 6.08
C GLY A 111 -3.78 -1.57 6.31
N VAL A 112 -4.90 -1.07 6.85
CA VAL A 112 -5.14 0.37 7.08
C VAL A 112 -4.04 0.99 7.94
N GLY A 113 -3.64 0.35 9.05
CA GLY A 113 -2.64 0.90 9.96
C GLY A 113 -1.30 1.20 9.28
N ASP A 114 -0.74 0.21 8.58
CA ASP A 114 0.54 0.35 7.88
C ASP A 114 0.43 1.27 6.65
N THR A 115 -0.73 1.26 5.97
CA THR A 115 -0.99 2.18 4.86
C THR A 115 -0.98 3.63 5.35
N PHE A 116 -1.66 3.94 6.46
CA PHE A 116 -1.62 5.29 7.05
C PHE A 116 -0.20 5.71 7.42
N GLY A 117 0.52 4.85 8.15
CA GLY A 117 1.92 5.12 8.49
C GLY A 117 2.76 5.42 7.26
N THR A 118 2.61 4.59 6.20
CA THR A 118 3.42 4.70 4.99
C THR A 118 3.02 5.89 4.11
N CYS A 119 1.73 6.24 4.02
CA CYS A 119 1.25 7.36 3.18
C CYS A 119 1.48 8.74 3.79
N PHE A 120 1.45 8.85 5.12
CA PHE A 120 1.57 10.14 5.82
C PHE A 120 2.91 10.31 6.54
N GLY A 121 3.63 9.21 6.79
CA GLY A 121 4.91 9.24 7.51
C GLY A 121 6.05 9.78 6.64
N PRO A 122 6.85 10.75 7.16
CA PRO A 122 7.97 11.34 6.41
C PRO A 122 9.11 10.37 6.13
N LEU A 123 9.16 9.23 6.84
CA LEU A 123 10.17 8.20 6.68
C LEU A 123 9.86 7.21 5.55
N SER A 124 8.71 7.35 4.87
CA SER A 124 8.31 6.44 3.79
C SER A 124 9.07 6.72 2.50
N ARG A 125 9.92 5.78 2.09
CA ARG A 125 10.64 5.83 0.80
C ARG A 125 9.70 5.92 -0.39
N ASN A 126 8.63 5.12 -0.38
CA ASN A 126 7.64 5.10 -1.47
C ASN A 126 6.89 6.45 -1.58
N ARG A 127 6.47 7.02 -0.45
CA ARG A 127 5.86 8.35 -0.44
C ARG A 127 6.83 9.41 -0.97
N ASN A 128 8.06 9.43 -0.49
CA ASN A 128 9.07 10.41 -0.92
C ASN A 128 9.41 10.27 -2.40
N PHE A 129 9.47 9.05 -2.94
CA PHE A 129 9.61 8.78 -4.36
C PHE A 129 8.44 9.37 -5.16
N GLY A 130 7.21 9.12 -4.71
CA GLY A 130 5.99 9.66 -5.32
C GLY A 130 5.95 11.20 -5.31
N ILE A 131 6.38 11.84 -4.22
CA ILE A 131 6.45 13.32 -4.13
C ILE A 131 7.29 13.88 -5.28
N ARG A 132 8.45 13.32 -5.53
CA ARG A 132 9.37 13.76 -6.58
C ARG A 132 8.74 13.63 -7.97
N LEU A 133 8.08 12.51 -8.26
CA LEU A 133 7.31 12.33 -9.49
C LEU A 133 6.19 13.36 -9.62
N GLY A 134 5.46 13.63 -8.51
CA GLY A 134 4.40 14.63 -8.47
C GLY A 134 4.91 16.06 -8.68
N MET A 135 6.14 16.36 -8.30
CA MET A 135 6.83 17.63 -8.57
C MET A 135 7.32 17.76 -10.01
N GLY A 136 7.23 16.69 -10.81
CA GLY A 136 7.59 16.69 -12.23
C GLY A 136 8.97 16.14 -12.55
N GLU A 137 9.68 15.54 -11.57
CA GLU A 137 10.90 14.80 -11.88
C GLU A 137 10.56 13.54 -12.67
N SER A 138 11.38 13.18 -13.64
CA SER A 138 11.22 11.93 -14.39
C SER A 138 11.61 10.70 -13.54
N MET A 139 11.11 9.54 -13.95
CA MET A 139 11.46 8.27 -13.32
C MET A 139 12.97 8.04 -13.25
N ASP A 140 13.68 8.33 -14.36
CA ASP A 140 15.12 8.16 -14.46
C ASP A 140 15.89 9.10 -13.52
N GLU A 141 15.49 10.35 -13.40
CA GLU A 141 16.08 11.33 -12.46
C GLU A 141 15.91 10.90 -11.02
N VAL A 142 14.69 10.43 -10.66
CA VAL A 142 14.41 9.95 -9.30
C VAL A 142 15.25 8.72 -8.99
N LEU A 143 15.35 7.75 -9.90
CA LEU A 143 16.14 6.54 -9.72
C LEU A 143 17.64 6.83 -9.62
N ALA A 144 18.16 7.68 -10.51
CA ALA A 144 19.60 7.99 -10.56
C ALA A 144 20.11 8.67 -9.27
N SER A 145 19.25 9.45 -8.59
CA SER A 145 19.62 10.19 -7.39
C SER A 145 19.13 9.55 -6.07
N SER A 146 18.34 8.47 -6.15
CA SER A 146 17.88 7.75 -4.97
C SER A 146 18.96 6.82 -4.43
N THR A 147 19.27 6.95 -3.14
CA THR A 147 20.15 6.03 -2.41
C THR A 147 19.41 4.82 -1.86
N GLU A 148 18.09 4.86 -1.87
CA GLU A 148 17.21 3.84 -1.28
C GLU A 148 16.24 3.30 -2.32
N VAL A 149 15.93 2.01 -2.23
CA VAL A 149 14.96 1.35 -3.12
C VAL A 149 13.54 1.65 -2.66
N ALA A 150 12.70 2.14 -3.58
CA ALA A 150 11.26 2.26 -3.39
C ALA A 150 10.58 0.97 -3.90
N GLU A 151 10.33 0.03 -3.00
CA GLU A 151 9.76 -1.30 -3.31
C GLU A 151 8.40 -1.22 -4.03
N GLY A 152 7.68 -0.12 -3.83
CA GLY A 152 6.39 0.13 -4.48
C GLY A 152 6.47 0.21 -6.00
N VAL A 153 7.63 0.55 -6.56
CA VAL A 153 7.84 0.66 -8.02
C VAL A 153 7.66 -0.71 -8.68
N ASP A 154 8.48 -1.68 -8.29
CA ASP A 154 8.39 -3.05 -8.83
C ASP A 154 7.06 -3.69 -8.46
N THR A 155 6.58 -3.44 -7.24
CA THR A 155 5.30 -3.96 -6.77
C THR A 155 4.12 -3.46 -7.60
N ALA A 156 4.07 -2.19 -7.99
CA ALA A 156 2.99 -1.64 -8.81
C ALA A 156 2.91 -2.31 -10.17
N LEU A 157 4.06 -2.48 -10.83
CA LEU A 157 4.16 -3.14 -12.13
C LEU A 157 3.72 -4.61 -12.04
N ALA A 158 4.25 -5.34 -11.06
CA ALA A 158 3.93 -6.74 -10.84
C ALA A 158 2.44 -6.95 -10.49
N LEU A 159 1.85 -6.09 -9.65
CA LEU A 159 0.44 -6.15 -9.30
C LEU A 159 -0.46 -5.87 -10.49
N ALA A 160 -0.15 -4.87 -11.32
CA ALA A 160 -0.93 -4.58 -12.52
C ALA A 160 -0.97 -5.79 -13.47
N ASP A 161 0.17 -6.46 -13.66
CA ASP A 161 0.25 -7.66 -14.49
C ASP A 161 -0.46 -8.86 -13.85
N LEU A 162 -0.35 -9.03 -12.53
CA LEU A 162 -1.03 -10.08 -11.80
C LEU A 162 -2.55 -9.92 -11.89
N ILE A 163 -3.08 -8.72 -11.64
CA ILE A 163 -4.51 -8.43 -11.72
C ILE A 163 -5.07 -8.79 -13.10
N LYS A 164 -4.39 -8.40 -14.20
CA LYS A 164 -4.79 -8.76 -15.56
C LYS A 164 -4.86 -10.28 -15.81
N LYS A 165 -4.04 -11.04 -15.10
CA LYS A 165 -4.01 -12.52 -15.20
C LYS A 165 -5.12 -13.19 -14.42
N ILE A 166 -5.40 -12.72 -13.19
CA ILE A 166 -6.27 -13.44 -12.25
C ILE A 166 -7.70 -12.88 -12.17
N ASP A 167 -7.92 -11.56 -12.31
CA ASP A 167 -9.27 -10.98 -12.32
C ASP A 167 -9.79 -10.85 -13.75
N LYS A 168 -10.76 -11.71 -14.09
CA LYS A 168 -11.43 -11.72 -15.40
C LYS A 168 -12.73 -10.95 -15.42
N SER A 169 -13.00 -10.18 -14.37
CA SER A 169 -14.20 -9.35 -14.29
C SER A 169 -14.19 -8.23 -15.33
N TYR A 170 -15.39 -7.77 -15.69
CA TYR A 170 -15.54 -6.61 -16.56
C TYR A 170 -15.08 -5.33 -15.85
N ARG A 171 -14.37 -4.46 -16.58
CA ARG A 171 -13.90 -3.16 -16.09
C ARG A 171 -12.94 -3.26 -14.88
N ILE A 172 -11.95 -4.13 -14.97
CA ILE A 172 -10.87 -4.21 -13.96
C ILE A 172 -10.13 -2.89 -13.78
N ASP A 173 -10.08 -2.07 -14.84
CA ASP A 173 -9.57 -0.70 -14.84
C ASP A 173 -10.27 0.20 -13.79
N LEU A 174 -11.57 0.05 -13.61
CA LEU A 174 -12.32 0.76 -12.59
C LEU A 174 -12.15 0.14 -11.20
N LYS A 175 -11.96 -1.17 -11.10
CA LYS A 175 -11.81 -1.87 -9.81
C LYS A 175 -10.49 -1.57 -9.13
N TYR A 176 -9.43 -1.38 -9.92
CA TYR A 176 -8.04 -1.20 -9.47
C TYR A 176 -7.40 0.05 -10.09
N ALA A 177 -8.17 1.13 -10.12
CA ALA A 177 -7.81 2.34 -10.83
C ALA A 177 -6.53 3.01 -10.32
N ILE A 178 -6.29 2.95 -9.00
CA ILE A 178 -5.08 3.51 -8.38
C ILE A 178 -3.88 2.65 -8.73
N ILE A 179 -3.99 1.32 -8.62
CA ILE A 179 -2.88 0.40 -8.94
C ILE A 179 -2.48 0.53 -10.41
N PHE A 180 -3.46 0.52 -11.33
CA PHE A 180 -3.18 0.71 -12.76
C PHE A 180 -2.66 2.10 -13.08
N GLY A 181 -3.25 3.15 -12.50
CA GLY A 181 -2.79 4.52 -12.69
C GLY A 181 -1.34 4.73 -12.25
N VAL A 182 -0.95 4.17 -11.09
CA VAL A 182 0.44 4.20 -10.64
C VAL A 182 1.35 3.44 -11.62
N ALA A 183 0.95 2.24 -12.05
CA ALA A 183 1.75 1.45 -12.99
C ALA A 183 1.94 2.17 -14.34
N ASP A 184 0.92 2.82 -14.88
CA ASP A 184 0.98 3.59 -16.13
C ASP A 184 1.90 4.82 -15.99
N ILE A 185 1.85 5.51 -14.84
CA ILE A 185 2.75 6.64 -14.55
C ILE A 185 4.21 6.16 -14.47
N LEU A 186 4.48 5.05 -13.79
CA LEU A 186 5.81 4.49 -13.67
C LEU A 186 6.40 4.01 -15.01
N LYS A 187 5.55 3.62 -15.96
CA LYS A 187 5.95 3.30 -17.34
C LYS A 187 6.15 4.53 -18.23
N GLY A 188 5.81 5.72 -17.75
CA GLY A 188 5.81 6.94 -18.55
C GLY A 188 4.67 7.06 -19.55
N GLU A 189 3.64 6.22 -19.44
CA GLU A 189 2.45 6.24 -20.28
C GLU A 189 1.51 7.41 -19.92
N ARG A 190 1.63 7.94 -18.70
CA ARG A 190 0.88 9.09 -18.17
C ARG A 190 1.70 9.91 -17.21
N SER A 191 1.41 11.19 -17.09
CA SER A 191 1.91 12.01 -15.99
C SER A 191 1.06 11.82 -14.71
N PRO A 192 1.59 12.16 -13.52
CA PRO A 192 0.79 12.17 -12.29
C PRO A 192 -0.47 13.03 -12.37
N LYS A 193 -0.41 14.16 -13.11
CA LYS A 193 -1.55 15.07 -13.31
C LYS A 193 -2.65 14.40 -14.15
N GLU A 194 -2.30 13.78 -15.27
CA GLU A 194 -3.23 13.04 -16.11
C GLU A 194 -3.87 11.87 -15.35
N GLY A 195 -3.07 11.13 -14.57
CA GLY A 195 -3.60 10.07 -13.71
C GLY A 195 -4.65 10.56 -12.70
N LEU A 196 -4.45 11.75 -12.13
CA LEU A 196 -5.46 12.39 -11.27
C LEU A 196 -6.72 12.76 -12.05
N GLU A 197 -6.57 13.41 -13.20
CA GLU A 197 -7.71 13.82 -14.05
C GLU A 197 -8.56 12.60 -14.44
N ASP A 198 -7.92 11.48 -14.78
CA ASP A 198 -8.61 10.23 -15.09
C ASP A 198 -9.40 9.69 -13.89
N LEU A 199 -8.81 9.69 -12.69
CA LEU A 199 -9.50 9.26 -11.47
C LEU A 199 -10.74 10.13 -11.16
N MET A 200 -10.64 11.44 -11.38
CA MET A 200 -11.72 12.40 -11.11
C MET A 200 -12.84 12.38 -12.15
N THR A 201 -12.56 11.91 -13.35
CA THR A 201 -13.53 11.82 -14.46
C THR A 201 -14.13 10.43 -14.65
N MET A 202 -13.78 9.47 -13.79
CA MET A 202 -14.36 8.14 -13.82
C MET A 202 -15.89 8.15 -13.68
N PRO A 203 -16.60 7.19 -14.29
CA PRO A 203 -18.05 7.08 -14.14
C PRO A 203 -18.49 7.05 -12.67
N LEU A 204 -19.60 7.72 -12.38
CA LEU A 204 -20.21 7.70 -11.04
C LEU A 204 -20.57 6.27 -10.66
N ARG A 205 -20.30 5.91 -9.41
CA ARG A 205 -20.54 4.58 -8.87
C ARG A 205 -20.78 4.62 -7.36
N ALA A 206 -21.40 3.56 -6.82
CA ALA A 206 -21.53 3.43 -5.38
C ALA A 206 -20.16 3.40 -4.69
N GLU A 207 -20.07 3.94 -3.49
CA GLU A 207 -18.82 3.93 -2.71
C GLU A 207 -18.40 2.51 -2.34
N MET A 208 -19.35 1.72 -1.87
CA MET A 208 -19.13 0.30 -1.57
C MET A 208 -19.64 -0.55 -2.74
N TYR A 209 -18.80 -1.45 -3.21
CA TYR A 209 -19.22 -2.52 -4.11
C TYR A 209 -19.59 -3.70 -3.25
N ASP A 210 -20.85 -4.14 -3.39
CA ASP A 210 -21.20 -5.50 -3.03
C ASP A 210 -20.41 -6.44 -3.97
N SER A 211 -19.67 -7.35 -3.37
CA SER A 211 -18.79 -8.33 -4.01
C SER A 211 -19.56 -9.31 -4.88
#